data_927b5974d3bd2b1b7d9fe86e01c901c1
#
_entry.id   927b5974d3bd2b1b7d9fe86e01c901c1
#
_cell.length_a   1.000
_cell.length_b   1.000
_cell.length_c   1.000
_cell.angle_alpha   90.00
_cell.angle_beta   90.00
_cell.angle_gamma   90.00
#
_symmetry.space_group_name_H-M   'P 1'
#
loop_
_entity.id
_entity.type
_entity.pdbx_description
1 polymer ?
#
loop_
_entity_poly.entity_id
_entity_poly.type
_entity_poly.pdbx_seq_one_letter_code
_entity_poly.pdbx_strand_id
1 'polypeptide(L)'
;MFGPQVTAAPHPEREQHLRRLYVGMALLAALVQAGVAGYAQTAGLPGLTVQARLGTAFNVLLVGLALWPRVSTHHFQLILIGSGQLWLLSSVALYLRGETLSATLLVGFLTVTLFSFAWLRAVWAALLTLVGYLLLWGPVSGERSVDVPGLLMTGFAAVLIWFLSAHGQTLYRAHLRSDALAALAFTDPLTGLLNRRSGREKLDVLFGATGTRPGQLAAVLVDIDHFKRVNDSLGHHRGDEVLTALAALLQSHLAPQDAAVRWGGEEFLLILAGRDPADARAAVRRIVDAVREYRVLGLPPVTVSAGLALASEVRSVPELLALADERLYAAKDAGRDRVMDRPRTAS
;
A
#
# COMPACT_ATOMS: atom_id res chain seq x y z
N MET A 1 24.09 -22.57 0.86
CA MET A 1 24.69 -21.32 1.36
C MET A 1 23.60 -20.24 1.34
N PHE A 2 22.91 -19.98 2.45
CA PHE A 2 21.86 -18.97 2.55
C PHE A 2 22.48 -17.75 3.24
N GLY A 3 22.80 -16.73 2.45
CA GLY A 3 23.23 -15.45 2.97
C GLY A 3 22.13 -14.78 3.82
N PRO A 4 22.48 -13.94 4.82
CA PRO A 4 21.50 -13.25 5.64
C PRO A 4 20.71 -12.28 4.75
N GLN A 5 19.38 -12.46 4.70
CA GLN A 5 18.50 -11.43 4.14
C GLN A 5 18.64 -10.20 5.02
N VAL A 6 19.24 -9.15 4.47
CA VAL A 6 19.21 -7.81 5.03
C VAL A 6 17.74 -7.39 5.08
N THR A 7 17.13 -7.56 6.23
CA THR A 7 15.82 -6.97 6.52
C THR A 7 16.04 -5.48 6.63
N ALA A 8 15.64 -4.74 5.59
CA ALA A 8 15.57 -3.29 5.67
C ALA A 8 14.77 -2.92 6.93
N ALA A 9 15.32 -2.01 7.74
CA ALA A 9 14.67 -1.54 8.96
C ALA A 9 13.25 -1.05 8.60
N PRO A 10 12.21 -1.46 9.31
CA PRO A 10 10.86 -1.04 9.02
C PRO A 10 10.77 0.48 9.13
N HIS A 11 10.10 1.13 8.18
CA HIS A 11 9.83 2.57 8.21
C HIS A 11 9.23 2.95 9.56
N PRO A 12 9.71 4.02 10.24
CA PRO A 12 9.30 4.39 11.59
C PRO A 12 7.78 4.58 11.75
N GLU A 13 7.11 5.06 10.73
CA GLU A 13 5.64 5.20 10.71
C GLU A 13 4.90 3.86 10.76
N ARG A 14 5.41 2.83 10.07
CA ARG A 14 4.84 1.48 10.08
C ARG A 14 4.97 0.83 11.45
N GLU A 15 6.11 1.01 12.11
CA GLU A 15 6.32 0.49 13.45
C GLU A 15 5.40 1.15 14.47
N GLN A 16 5.20 2.46 14.39
CA GLN A 16 4.24 3.17 15.24
C GLN A 16 2.80 2.72 15.01
N HIS A 17 2.40 2.48 13.76
CA HIS A 17 1.07 1.96 13.44
C HIS A 17 0.84 0.57 14.04
N LEU A 18 1.82 -0.34 13.88
CA LEU A 18 1.75 -1.68 14.47
C LEU A 18 1.67 -1.63 16.01
N ARG A 19 2.45 -0.76 16.66
CA ARG A 19 2.39 -0.57 18.13
C ARG A 19 1.02 -0.12 18.60
N ARG A 20 0.39 0.82 17.90
CA ARG A 20 -1.00 1.27 18.21
C ARG A 20 -2.01 0.12 18.08
N LEU A 21 -1.88 -0.71 17.05
CA LEU A 21 -2.72 -1.90 16.89
C LEU A 21 -2.53 -2.88 18.05
N TYR A 22 -1.30 -3.17 18.46
CA TYR A 22 -1.02 -4.06 19.59
C TYR A 22 -1.56 -3.52 20.91
N VAL A 23 -1.45 -2.22 21.15
CA VAL A 23 -2.07 -1.57 22.31
C VAL A 23 -3.58 -1.76 22.31
N GLY A 24 -4.25 -1.50 21.18
CA GLY A 24 -5.69 -1.68 21.03
C GLY A 24 -6.12 -3.13 21.30
N MET A 25 -5.39 -4.10 20.73
CA MET A 25 -5.65 -5.53 20.93
C MET A 25 -5.45 -5.96 22.38
N ALA A 26 -4.39 -5.51 23.04
CA ALA A 26 -4.11 -5.84 24.44
C ALA A 26 -5.17 -5.24 25.38
N LEU A 27 -5.63 -4.01 25.13
CA LEU A 27 -6.73 -3.38 25.87
C LEU A 27 -8.04 -4.15 25.69
N LEU A 28 -8.38 -4.53 24.47
CA LEU A 28 -9.58 -5.33 24.19
C LEU A 28 -9.51 -6.68 24.88
N ALA A 29 -8.37 -7.37 24.81
CA ALA A 29 -8.15 -8.63 25.50
C ALA A 29 -8.26 -8.49 27.03
N ALA A 30 -7.73 -7.40 27.60
CA ALA A 30 -7.88 -7.11 29.03
C ALA A 30 -9.34 -6.94 29.45
N LEU A 31 -10.13 -6.20 28.65
CA LEU A 31 -11.58 -6.03 28.90
C LEU A 31 -12.34 -7.35 28.82
N VAL A 32 -12.07 -8.17 27.81
CA VAL A 32 -12.70 -9.49 27.68
C VAL A 32 -12.35 -10.38 28.87
N GLN A 33 -11.08 -10.44 29.27
CA GLN A 33 -10.63 -11.22 30.41
C GLN A 33 -11.22 -10.73 31.74
N ALA A 34 -11.38 -9.41 31.93
CA ALA A 34 -12.05 -8.85 33.10
C ALA A 34 -13.55 -9.27 33.16
N GLY A 35 -14.23 -9.27 32.00
CA GLY A 35 -15.59 -9.75 31.89
C GLY A 35 -15.72 -11.26 32.22
N VAL A 36 -14.80 -12.08 31.72
CA VAL A 36 -14.71 -13.51 32.03
C VAL A 36 -14.48 -13.74 33.52
N ALA A 37 -13.60 -12.94 34.15
CA ALA A 37 -13.35 -13.03 35.60
C ALA A 37 -14.59 -12.71 36.42
N GLY A 38 -15.36 -11.69 36.02
CA GLY A 38 -16.64 -11.34 36.68
C GLY A 38 -17.68 -12.47 36.55
N TYR A 39 -17.84 -13.02 35.33
CA TYR A 39 -18.73 -14.17 35.09
C TYR A 39 -18.29 -15.40 35.92
N ALA A 40 -17.03 -15.78 35.86
CA ALA A 40 -16.49 -16.94 36.57
C ALA A 40 -16.67 -16.82 38.06
N GLN A 41 -16.54 -15.62 38.66
CA GLN A 41 -16.79 -15.37 40.06
C GLN A 41 -18.26 -15.61 40.45
N THR A 42 -19.20 -15.13 39.62
CA THR A 42 -20.65 -15.35 39.87
C THR A 42 -21.06 -16.80 39.66
N ALA A 43 -20.40 -17.49 38.74
CA ALA A 43 -20.66 -18.90 38.41
C ALA A 43 -19.97 -19.89 39.38
N GLY A 44 -19.20 -19.41 40.38
CA GLY A 44 -18.52 -20.27 41.35
C GLY A 44 -17.36 -21.08 40.75
N LEU A 45 -16.65 -20.53 39.75
CA LEU A 45 -15.52 -21.17 39.04
C LEU A 45 -14.19 -20.51 39.48
N PRO A 46 -13.60 -20.89 40.66
CA PRO A 46 -12.47 -20.18 41.26
C PRO A 46 -11.21 -20.23 40.37
N GLY A 47 -10.89 -21.36 39.78
CA GLY A 47 -9.73 -21.48 38.87
C GLY A 47 -9.82 -20.60 37.66
N LEU A 48 -10.99 -20.58 36.99
CA LEU A 48 -11.24 -19.69 35.86
C LEU A 48 -11.20 -18.20 36.24
N THR A 49 -11.68 -17.88 37.44
CA THR A 49 -11.60 -16.52 38.01
C THR A 49 -10.16 -16.07 38.18
N VAL A 50 -9.29 -16.92 38.75
CA VAL A 50 -7.86 -16.63 38.93
C VAL A 50 -7.17 -16.50 37.56
N GLN A 51 -7.39 -17.43 36.64
CA GLN A 51 -6.80 -17.41 35.32
C GLN A 51 -7.18 -16.10 34.59
N ALA A 52 -8.45 -15.71 34.59
CA ALA A 52 -8.93 -14.52 33.90
C ALA A 52 -8.37 -13.23 34.51
N ARG A 53 -8.24 -13.15 35.84
CA ARG A 53 -7.61 -12.00 36.52
C ARG A 53 -6.12 -11.89 36.16
N LEU A 54 -5.39 -13.01 36.17
CA LEU A 54 -3.99 -13.05 35.74
C LEU A 54 -3.85 -12.63 34.25
N GLY A 55 -4.75 -13.11 33.36
CA GLY A 55 -4.82 -12.71 31.97
C GLY A 55 -5.07 -11.21 31.81
N THR A 56 -5.97 -10.62 32.61
CA THR A 56 -6.21 -9.18 32.61
C THR A 56 -4.95 -8.41 32.98
N ALA A 57 -4.29 -8.78 34.09
CA ALA A 57 -3.07 -8.14 34.53
C ALA A 57 -1.94 -8.26 33.50
N PHE A 58 -1.79 -9.43 32.90
CA PHE A 58 -0.81 -9.66 31.83
C PHE A 58 -1.08 -8.79 30.60
N ASN A 59 -2.33 -8.67 30.14
CA ASN A 59 -2.68 -7.82 29.00
C ASN A 59 -2.42 -6.33 29.30
N VAL A 60 -2.64 -5.87 30.52
CA VAL A 60 -2.25 -4.50 30.93
C VAL A 60 -0.73 -4.32 30.89
N LEU A 61 0.05 -5.33 31.35
CA LEU A 61 1.50 -5.31 31.19
C LEU A 61 1.94 -5.26 29.71
N LEU A 62 1.26 -6.00 28.82
CA LEU A 62 1.51 -5.97 27.39
C LEU A 62 1.30 -4.59 26.78
N VAL A 63 0.33 -3.80 27.26
CA VAL A 63 0.18 -2.39 26.85
C VAL A 63 1.44 -1.59 27.19
N GLY A 64 1.95 -1.74 28.40
CA GLY A 64 3.21 -1.09 28.81
C GLY A 64 4.41 -1.51 27.93
N LEU A 65 4.52 -2.80 27.64
CA LEU A 65 5.59 -3.32 26.78
C LEU A 65 5.46 -2.83 25.32
N ALA A 66 4.25 -2.74 24.78
CA ALA A 66 4.00 -2.23 23.44
C ALA A 66 4.35 -0.74 23.30
N LEU A 67 4.19 0.02 24.37
CA LEU A 67 4.55 1.44 24.43
C LEU A 67 6.05 1.66 24.69
N TRP A 68 6.78 0.66 25.17
CA TRP A 68 8.20 0.79 25.48
C TRP A 68 9.07 0.77 24.21
N PRO A 69 9.80 1.86 23.90
CA PRO A 69 10.55 1.99 22.61
C PRO A 69 11.66 0.94 22.44
N ARG A 70 12.21 0.40 23.55
CA ARG A 70 13.31 -0.58 23.52
C ARG A 70 12.83 -2.01 23.16
N VAL A 71 11.55 -2.30 23.25
CA VAL A 71 11.00 -3.60 22.88
C VAL A 71 10.68 -3.59 21.39
N SER A 72 11.35 -4.42 20.59
CA SER A 72 11.04 -4.54 19.17
C SER A 72 9.68 -5.23 18.96
N THR A 73 8.99 -4.89 17.86
CA THR A 73 7.71 -5.51 17.49
C THR A 73 7.82 -7.03 17.36
N HIS A 74 8.97 -7.55 16.93
CA HIS A 74 9.22 -8.98 16.83
C HIS A 74 9.25 -9.66 18.21
N HIS A 75 9.96 -9.11 19.19
CA HIS A 75 9.95 -9.64 20.55
C HIS A 75 8.56 -9.60 21.19
N PHE A 76 7.82 -8.53 20.94
CA PHE A 76 6.42 -8.42 21.39
C PHE A 76 5.55 -9.54 20.82
N GLN A 77 5.68 -9.85 19.51
CA GLN A 77 4.97 -10.95 18.87
C GLN A 77 5.29 -12.31 19.48
N LEU A 78 6.57 -12.57 19.74
CA LEU A 78 6.99 -13.83 20.41
C LEU A 78 6.41 -13.97 21.81
N ILE A 79 6.40 -12.88 22.60
CA ILE A 79 5.79 -12.85 23.94
C ILE A 79 4.30 -13.16 23.84
N LEU A 80 3.60 -12.57 22.88
CA LEU A 80 2.16 -12.78 22.69
C LEU A 80 1.82 -14.23 22.30
N ILE A 81 2.59 -14.83 21.38
CA ILE A 81 2.41 -16.23 20.98
C ILE A 81 2.69 -17.16 22.18
N GLY A 82 3.80 -16.96 22.89
CA GLY A 82 4.16 -17.80 24.04
C GLY A 82 3.12 -17.71 25.15
N SER A 83 2.62 -16.50 25.46
CA SER A 83 1.58 -16.31 26.46
C SER A 83 0.25 -16.96 26.05
N GLY A 84 -0.10 -16.90 24.75
CA GLY A 84 -1.28 -17.59 24.23
C GLY A 84 -1.21 -19.10 24.41
N GLN A 85 -0.04 -19.72 24.13
CA GLN A 85 0.16 -21.16 24.35
C GLN A 85 0.06 -21.53 25.86
N LEU A 86 0.66 -20.71 26.73
CA LEU A 86 0.59 -20.91 28.18
C LEU A 86 -0.85 -20.80 28.68
N TRP A 87 -1.60 -19.82 28.15
CA TRP A 87 -3.03 -19.65 28.46
C TRP A 87 -3.84 -20.87 28.01
N LEU A 88 -3.59 -21.43 26.81
CA LEU A 88 -4.26 -22.63 26.31
C LEU A 88 -3.98 -23.84 27.23
N LEU A 89 -2.72 -24.07 27.59
CA LEU A 89 -2.33 -25.16 28.51
C LEU A 89 -3.02 -25.03 29.86
N SER A 90 -3.06 -23.82 30.45
CA SER A 90 -3.75 -23.58 31.71
C SER A 90 -5.26 -23.81 31.60
N SER A 91 -5.87 -23.45 30.45
CA SER A 91 -7.30 -23.68 30.19
C SER A 91 -7.62 -25.17 30.08
N VAL A 92 -6.76 -25.97 29.45
CA VAL A 92 -6.88 -27.44 29.43
C VAL A 92 -6.83 -28.02 30.87
N ALA A 93 -5.90 -27.54 31.68
CA ALA A 93 -5.78 -27.99 33.08
C ALA A 93 -7.03 -27.67 33.92
N LEU A 94 -7.64 -26.50 33.72
CA LEU A 94 -8.90 -26.11 34.38
C LEU A 94 -10.09 -26.91 33.87
N TYR A 95 -10.12 -27.21 32.57
CA TYR A 95 -11.16 -28.07 31.99
C TYR A 95 -11.16 -29.49 32.60
N LEU A 96 -9.96 -30.09 32.72
CA LEU A 96 -9.80 -31.40 33.39
C LEU A 96 -10.24 -31.41 34.85
N ARG A 97 -10.30 -30.22 35.50
CA ARG A 97 -10.83 -30.05 36.87
C ARG A 97 -12.33 -29.73 36.90
N GLY A 98 -12.99 -29.62 35.74
CA GLY A 98 -14.38 -29.20 35.65
C GLY A 98 -14.62 -27.71 35.94
N GLU A 99 -13.59 -26.87 35.86
CA GLU A 99 -13.66 -25.45 36.18
C GLU A 99 -13.76 -24.53 34.96
N THR A 100 -13.91 -25.08 33.78
CA THR A 100 -14.13 -24.30 32.52
C THR A 100 -14.99 -25.06 31.53
N LEU A 101 -15.52 -24.37 30.51
CA LEU A 101 -16.37 -24.94 29.49
C LEU A 101 -15.56 -25.33 28.24
N SER A 102 -15.98 -26.38 27.52
CA SER A 102 -15.36 -26.82 26.26
C SER A 102 -15.33 -25.69 25.22
N ALA A 103 -16.38 -24.89 25.12
CA ALA A 103 -16.44 -23.72 24.21
C ALA A 103 -15.32 -22.73 24.48
N THR A 104 -14.92 -22.49 25.73
CA THR A 104 -13.81 -21.58 26.09
C THR A 104 -12.48 -22.09 25.55
N LEU A 105 -12.25 -23.41 25.62
CA LEU A 105 -11.06 -24.04 25.06
C LEU A 105 -10.99 -23.89 23.53
N LEU A 106 -12.11 -24.13 22.84
CA LEU A 106 -12.18 -24.06 21.37
C LEU A 106 -11.92 -22.64 20.89
N VAL A 107 -12.52 -21.63 21.49
CA VAL A 107 -12.31 -20.22 21.16
C VAL A 107 -10.85 -19.82 21.42
N GLY A 108 -10.29 -20.22 22.56
CA GLY A 108 -8.88 -19.96 22.89
C GLY A 108 -7.92 -20.58 21.89
N PHE A 109 -8.17 -21.83 21.49
CA PHE A 109 -7.38 -22.51 20.46
C PHE A 109 -7.41 -21.78 19.12
N LEU A 110 -8.59 -21.38 18.64
CA LEU A 110 -8.71 -20.63 17.37
C LEU A 110 -7.98 -19.29 17.43
N THR A 111 -8.06 -18.60 18.58
CA THR A 111 -7.36 -17.33 18.79
C THR A 111 -5.85 -17.50 18.71
N VAL A 112 -5.28 -18.50 19.41
CA VAL A 112 -3.84 -18.79 19.37
C VAL A 112 -3.40 -19.22 17.97
N THR A 113 -4.21 -20.00 17.28
CA THR A 113 -3.98 -20.40 15.89
C THR A 113 -3.90 -19.19 14.97
N LEU A 114 -4.87 -18.27 15.05
CA LEU A 114 -4.91 -17.05 14.25
C LEU A 114 -3.62 -16.23 14.43
N PHE A 115 -3.21 -15.98 15.67
CA PHE A 115 -1.98 -15.24 15.96
C PHE A 115 -0.72 -15.97 15.49
N SER A 116 -0.66 -17.30 15.62
CA SER A 116 0.47 -18.09 15.16
C SER A 116 0.66 -17.97 13.64
N PHE A 117 -0.42 -18.07 12.86
CA PHE A 117 -0.35 -17.91 11.41
C PHE A 117 -0.12 -16.49 10.94
N ALA A 118 -0.55 -15.49 11.73
CA ALA A 118 -0.29 -14.09 11.39
C ALA A 118 1.20 -13.71 11.50
N TRP A 119 1.98 -14.37 12.37
CA TRP A 119 3.33 -13.90 12.72
C TRP A 119 4.45 -14.91 12.54
N LEU A 120 4.15 -16.23 12.58
CA LEU A 120 5.15 -17.27 12.38
C LEU A 120 5.25 -17.69 10.90
N ARG A 121 6.37 -18.34 10.57
CA ARG A 121 6.45 -19.07 9.30
C ARG A 121 5.40 -20.18 9.29
N ALA A 122 4.73 -20.36 8.15
CA ALA A 122 3.59 -21.29 8.02
C ALA A 122 3.83 -22.70 8.59
N VAL A 123 5.07 -23.22 8.47
CA VAL A 123 5.45 -24.54 9.02
C VAL A 123 5.37 -24.55 10.55
N TRP A 124 5.94 -23.55 11.23
CA TRP A 124 5.91 -23.47 12.69
C TRP A 124 4.51 -23.20 13.22
N ALA A 125 3.75 -22.34 12.53
CA ALA A 125 2.35 -22.10 12.88
C ALA A 125 1.51 -23.37 12.73
N ALA A 126 1.70 -24.14 11.66
CA ALA A 126 1.01 -25.42 11.44
C ALA A 126 1.34 -26.45 12.52
N LEU A 127 2.63 -26.58 12.89
CA LEU A 127 3.06 -27.49 13.97
C LEU A 127 2.44 -27.12 15.31
N LEU A 128 2.47 -25.84 15.69
CA LEU A 128 1.85 -25.35 16.94
C LEU A 128 0.34 -25.57 16.95
N THR A 129 -0.33 -25.33 15.83
CA THR A 129 -1.76 -25.59 15.66
C THR A 129 -2.07 -27.07 15.79
N LEU A 130 -1.31 -27.96 15.15
CA LEU A 130 -1.49 -29.40 15.25
C LEU A 130 -1.31 -29.89 16.68
N VAL A 131 -0.23 -29.47 17.36
CA VAL A 131 0.02 -29.83 18.76
C VAL A 131 -1.11 -29.32 19.66
N GLY A 132 -1.54 -28.07 19.52
CA GLY A 132 -2.66 -27.52 20.26
C GLY A 132 -3.97 -28.28 20.03
N TYR A 133 -4.25 -28.67 18.77
CA TYR A 133 -5.44 -29.47 18.42
C TYR A 133 -5.40 -30.87 19.06
N LEU A 134 -4.25 -31.54 19.02
CA LEU A 134 -4.09 -32.86 19.65
C LEU A 134 -4.23 -32.78 21.19
N LEU A 135 -3.76 -31.70 21.80
CA LEU A 135 -3.93 -31.45 23.25
C LEU A 135 -5.39 -31.23 23.63
N LEU A 136 -6.20 -30.63 22.74
CA LEU A 136 -7.64 -30.45 22.95
C LEU A 136 -8.43 -31.74 22.75
N TRP A 137 -8.00 -32.60 21.81
CA TRP A 137 -8.70 -33.82 21.48
C TRP A 137 -8.86 -34.75 22.68
N GLY A 138 -7.78 -34.98 23.45
CA GLY A 138 -7.79 -35.89 24.59
C GLY A 138 -8.83 -35.55 25.65
N PRO A 139 -8.82 -34.33 26.22
CA PRO A 139 -9.82 -33.92 27.23
C PRO A 139 -11.25 -33.93 26.72
N VAL A 140 -11.50 -33.41 25.50
CA VAL A 140 -12.86 -33.27 24.96
C VAL A 140 -13.45 -34.62 24.52
N SER A 141 -12.62 -35.54 24.04
CA SER A 141 -13.06 -36.89 23.62
C SER A 141 -13.36 -37.85 24.79
N GLY A 142 -12.87 -37.52 26.00
CA GLY A 142 -13.11 -38.32 27.22
C GLY A 142 -14.45 -38.10 27.89
N GLU A 143 -15.22 -37.07 27.48
CA GLU A 143 -16.55 -36.83 28.02
C GLU A 143 -17.61 -37.77 27.44
N ARG A 144 -18.62 -38.11 28.29
CA ARG A 144 -19.75 -38.95 27.87
C ARG A 144 -20.62 -38.34 26.75
N SER A 145 -20.52 -37.01 26.54
CA SER A 145 -21.17 -36.27 25.44
C SER A 145 -20.09 -35.53 24.65
N VAL A 146 -19.40 -36.24 23.77
CA VAL A 146 -18.39 -35.61 22.88
C VAL A 146 -19.08 -34.65 21.93
N ASP A 147 -18.72 -33.38 21.96
CA ASP A 147 -19.11 -32.40 20.93
C ASP A 147 -18.27 -32.62 19.65
N VAL A 148 -18.54 -33.76 18.99
CA VAL A 148 -17.90 -34.11 17.71
C VAL A 148 -18.07 -33.01 16.67
N PRO A 149 -19.28 -32.41 16.47
CA PRO A 149 -19.45 -31.28 15.59
C PRO A 149 -18.53 -30.09 15.93
N GLY A 150 -18.42 -29.71 17.19
CA GLY A 150 -17.56 -28.61 17.65
C GLY A 150 -16.07 -28.86 17.34
N LEU A 151 -15.59 -30.10 17.58
CA LEU A 151 -14.22 -30.48 17.22
C LEU A 151 -13.96 -30.42 15.71
N LEU A 152 -14.86 -30.95 14.88
CA LEU A 152 -14.73 -30.91 13.43
C LEU A 152 -14.74 -29.46 12.90
N MET A 153 -15.65 -28.61 13.40
CA MET A 153 -15.74 -27.21 13.02
C MET A 153 -14.47 -26.44 13.43
N THR A 154 -13.89 -26.74 14.59
CA THR A 154 -12.65 -26.13 15.05
C THR A 154 -11.47 -26.53 14.17
N GLY A 155 -11.35 -27.80 13.80
CA GLY A 155 -10.35 -28.26 12.85
C GLY A 155 -10.49 -27.63 11.48
N PHE A 156 -11.70 -27.55 10.96
CA PHE A 156 -12.01 -26.88 9.70
C PHE A 156 -11.63 -25.38 9.75
N ALA A 157 -12.00 -24.68 10.83
CA ALA A 157 -11.64 -23.27 11.01
C ALA A 157 -10.12 -23.06 11.06
N ALA A 158 -9.36 -23.95 11.71
CA ALA A 158 -7.91 -23.88 11.74
C ALA A 158 -7.30 -24.06 10.34
N VAL A 159 -7.80 -25.01 9.53
CA VAL A 159 -7.39 -25.21 8.14
C VAL A 159 -7.75 -23.99 7.29
N LEU A 160 -8.92 -23.41 7.48
CA LEU A 160 -9.35 -22.21 6.75
C LEU A 160 -8.47 -21.01 7.10
N ILE A 161 -8.12 -20.80 8.37
CA ILE A 161 -7.18 -19.75 8.81
C ILE A 161 -5.81 -19.94 8.16
N TRP A 162 -5.30 -21.18 8.13
CA TRP A 162 -4.05 -21.50 7.44
C TRP A 162 -4.12 -21.17 5.95
N PHE A 163 -5.16 -21.61 5.26
CA PHE A 163 -5.36 -21.38 3.83
C PHE A 163 -5.42 -19.88 3.50
N LEU A 164 -6.25 -19.11 4.22
CA LEU A 164 -6.39 -17.68 4.00
C LEU A 164 -5.10 -16.91 4.31
N SER A 165 -4.39 -17.28 5.37
CA SER A 165 -3.10 -16.67 5.72
C SER A 165 -2.01 -16.97 4.68
N ALA A 166 -1.91 -18.21 4.21
CA ALA A 166 -0.95 -18.62 3.19
C ALA A 166 -1.21 -17.92 1.85
N HIS A 167 -2.48 -17.83 1.41
CA HIS A 167 -2.87 -17.14 0.18
C HIS A 167 -2.67 -15.64 0.28
N GLY A 168 -3.07 -15.01 1.39
CA GLY A 168 -2.87 -13.57 1.62
C GLY A 168 -1.40 -13.17 1.55
N GLN A 169 -0.50 -13.95 2.15
CA GLN A 169 0.95 -13.69 2.07
C GLN A 169 1.51 -13.85 0.66
N THR A 170 1.00 -14.82 -0.11
CA THR A 170 1.45 -15.06 -1.50
C THR A 170 1.03 -13.90 -2.42
N LEU A 171 -0.24 -13.47 -2.34
CA LEU A 171 -0.76 -12.34 -3.10
C LEU A 171 -0.04 -11.03 -2.75
N TYR A 172 0.17 -10.77 -1.46
CA TYR A 172 0.90 -9.59 -1.00
C TYR A 172 2.35 -9.55 -1.53
N ARG A 173 3.06 -10.68 -1.49
CA ARG A 173 4.43 -10.78 -2.04
C ARG A 173 4.48 -10.62 -3.55
N ALA A 174 3.49 -11.16 -4.27
CA ALA A 174 3.37 -10.99 -5.72
C ALA A 174 3.15 -9.52 -6.08
N HIS A 175 2.28 -8.82 -5.34
CA HIS A 175 2.02 -7.39 -5.51
C HIS A 175 3.28 -6.54 -5.25
N LEU A 176 3.98 -6.78 -4.14
CA LEU A 176 5.23 -6.08 -3.84
C LEU A 176 6.33 -6.32 -4.89
N ARG A 177 6.41 -7.54 -5.47
CA ARG A 177 7.35 -7.82 -6.55
C ARG A 177 6.98 -7.09 -7.84
N SER A 178 5.69 -7.07 -8.18
CA SER A 178 5.18 -6.31 -9.33
C SER A 178 5.50 -4.83 -9.21
N ASP A 179 5.23 -4.23 -8.05
CA ASP A 179 5.54 -2.82 -7.78
C ASP A 179 7.05 -2.53 -7.84
N ALA A 180 7.88 -3.45 -7.30
CA ALA A 180 9.33 -3.31 -7.37
C ALA A 180 9.86 -3.42 -8.81
N LEU A 181 9.32 -4.33 -9.63
CA LEU A 181 9.68 -4.44 -11.04
C LEU A 181 9.20 -3.22 -11.85
N ALA A 182 7.98 -2.74 -11.59
CA ALA A 182 7.47 -1.51 -12.19
C ALA A 182 8.33 -0.28 -11.79
N ALA A 183 8.84 -0.25 -10.56
CA ALA A 183 9.74 0.81 -10.10
C ALA A 183 11.14 0.76 -10.75
N LEU A 184 11.57 -0.40 -11.26
CA LEU A 184 12.83 -0.56 -12.01
C LEU A 184 12.68 -0.27 -13.51
N ALA A 185 11.44 -0.26 -14.04
CA ALA A 185 11.19 0.13 -15.43
C ALA A 185 11.47 1.62 -15.61
N PHE A 186 12.14 1.99 -16.70
CA PHE A 186 12.40 3.39 -17.07
C PHE A 186 11.29 4.01 -17.91
N THR A 187 10.45 3.17 -18.51
CA THR A 187 9.40 3.58 -19.44
C THR A 187 8.02 3.14 -18.99
N ASP A 188 7.01 3.86 -19.44
CA ASP A 188 5.61 3.49 -19.29
C ASP A 188 5.27 2.36 -20.29
N PRO A 189 4.67 1.24 -19.86
CA PRO A 189 4.45 0.07 -20.70
C PRO A 189 3.40 0.28 -21.80
N LEU A 190 2.49 1.24 -21.67
CA LEU A 190 1.46 1.53 -22.67
C LEU A 190 2.01 2.41 -23.79
N THR A 191 2.70 3.48 -23.41
CA THR A 191 3.10 4.53 -24.35
C THR A 191 4.56 4.43 -24.82
N GLY A 192 5.40 3.64 -24.12
CA GLY A 192 6.84 3.55 -24.38
C GLY A 192 7.65 4.80 -23.99
N LEU A 193 6.99 5.87 -23.54
CA LEU A 193 7.64 7.08 -23.05
C LEU A 193 8.33 6.84 -21.71
N LEU A 194 9.17 7.77 -21.28
CA LEU A 194 9.66 7.74 -19.89
C LEU A 194 8.47 7.72 -18.91
N ASN A 195 8.59 6.94 -17.84
CA ASN A 195 7.62 7.01 -16.77
C ASN A 195 7.88 8.22 -15.87
N ARG A 196 6.93 8.53 -14.99
CA ARG A 196 6.99 9.68 -14.07
C ARG A 196 8.29 9.73 -13.25
N ARG A 197 8.77 8.57 -12.78
CA ARG A 197 10.01 8.48 -11.99
C ARG A 197 11.22 8.90 -12.82
N SER A 198 11.39 8.30 -14.00
CA SER A 198 12.51 8.60 -14.89
C SER A 198 12.47 10.04 -15.41
N GLY A 199 11.27 10.56 -15.67
CA GLY A 199 11.08 11.97 -16.01
C GLY A 199 11.52 12.90 -14.89
N ARG A 200 11.20 12.57 -13.63
CA ARG A 200 11.62 13.34 -12.47
C ARG A 200 13.16 13.32 -12.29
N GLU A 201 13.75 12.14 -12.37
CA GLU A 201 15.21 11.98 -12.28
C GLU A 201 15.92 12.77 -13.39
N LYS A 202 15.40 12.74 -14.63
CA LYS A 202 15.93 13.53 -15.76
C LYS A 202 15.82 15.04 -15.51
N LEU A 203 14.68 15.52 -14.96
CA LEU A 203 14.51 16.93 -14.60
C LEU A 203 15.50 17.36 -13.52
N ASP A 204 15.69 16.55 -12.47
CA ASP A 204 16.60 16.87 -11.36
C ASP A 204 18.04 16.99 -11.87
N VAL A 205 18.49 16.08 -12.76
CA VAL A 205 19.81 16.14 -13.40
C VAL A 205 19.96 17.40 -14.26
N LEU A 206 19.00 17.68 -15.14
CA LEU A 206 19.05 18.83 -16.04
C LEU A 206 18.98 20.16 -15.27
N PHE A 207 18.12 20.24 -14.25
CA PHE A 207 17.98 21.42 -13.41
C PHE A 207 19.28 21.73 -12.66
N GLY A 208 19.94 20.70 -12.10
CA GLY A 208 21.23 20.83 -11.45
C GLY A 208 22.35 21.26 -12.42
N ALA A 209 22.33 20.76 -13.66
CA ALA A 209 23.30 21.11 -14.69
C ALA A 209 23.09 22.52 -15.28
N THR A 210 21.86 23.07 -15.22
CA THR A 210 21.55 24.43 -15.73
C THR A 210 21.96 25.56 -14.79
N GLY A 211 22.58 25.25 -13.65
CA GLY A 211 23.07 26.27 -12.69
C GLY A 211 23.92 27.39 -13.31
N THR A 212 24.46 27.17 -14.51
CA THR A 212 25.19 28.18 -15.31
C THR A 212 24.34 28.83 -16.41
N ARG A 213 23.16 28.24 -16.78
CA ARG A 213 22.27 28.76 -17.85
C ARG A 213 20.79 28.44 -17.54
N PRO A 214 20.16 29.03 -16.55
CA PRO A 214 18.79 28.69 -16.12
C PRO A 214 17.72 28.86 -17.20
N GLY A 215 17.96 29.63 -18.25
CA GLY A 215 17.00 29.90 -19.32
C GLY A 215 16.88 28.80 -20.38
N GLN A 216 17.64 27.71 -20.28
CA GLN A 216 17.67 26.68 -21.34
C GLN A 216 16.93 25.38 -20.93
N LEU A 217 16.15 25.39 -19.90
CA LEU A 217 15.32 24.25 -19.50
C LEU A 217 13.87 24.71 -19.29
N ALA A 218 12.92 23.98 -19.89
CA ALA A 218 11.50 24.17 -19.64
C ALA A 218 10.81 22.84 -19.31
N ALA A 219 9.84 22.89 -18.41
CA ALA A 219 8.91 21.80 -18.15
C ALA A 219 7.54 22.19 -18.68
N VAL A 220 6.87 21.26 -19.37
CA VAL A 220 5.54 21.48 -19.94
C VAL A 220 4.63 20.34 -19.49
N LEU A 221 3.66 20.63 -18.65
CA LEU A 221 2.59 19.67 -18.35
C LEU A 221 1.52 19.78 -19.42
N VAL A 222 1.14 18.64 -19.98
CA VAL A 222 0.15 18.48 -21.06
C VAL A 222 -0.91 17.50 -20.60
N ASP A 223 -2.18 17.81 -20.84
CA ASP A 223 -3.32 16.97 -20.44
C ASP A 223 -4.31 16.89 -21.61
N ILE A 224 -4.87 15.72 -21.84
CA ILE A 224 -5.85 15.49 -22.91
C ILE A 224 -7.20 16.05 -22.49
N ASP A 225 -7.68 17.02 -23.26
CA ASP A 225 -8.97 17.67 -22.98
C ASP A 225 -10.12 16.65 -23.10
N HIS A 226 -10.92 16.59 -22.03
CA HIS A 226 -12.11 15.73 -21.96
C HIS A 226 -11.85 14.23 -22.17
N PHE A 227 -10.66 13.71 -21.84
CA PHE A 227 -10.30 12.31 -22.04
C PHE A 227 -11.28 11.32 -21.40
N LYS A 228 -11.84 11.66 -20.23
CA LYS A 228 -12.89 10.86 -19.61
C LYS A 228 -14.07 10.61 -20.56
N ARG A 229 -14.46 11.59 -21.37
CA ARG A 229 -15.54 11.42 -22.37
C ARG A 229 -15.19 10.37 -23.43
N VAL A 230 -13.92 10.30 -23.84
CA VAL A 230 -13.44 9.25 -24.77
C VAL A 230 -13.62 7.88 -24.14
N ASN A 231 -13.15 7.70 -22.89
CA ASN A 231 -13.32 6.44 -22.16
C ASN A 231 -14.78 6.06 -21.93
N ASP A 232 -15.61 7.01 -21.50
CA ASP A 232 -17.03 6.78 -21.21
C ASP A 232 -17.83 6.43 -22.48
N SER A 233 -17.45 6.97 -23.64
CA SER A 233 -18.18 6.74 -24.90
C SER A 233 -17.66 5.56 -25.72
N LEU A 234 -16.36 5.26 -25.70
CA LEU A 234 -15.71 4.27 -26.57
C LEU A 234 -15.01 3.13 -25.82
N GLY A 235 -14.98 3.21 -24.47
CA GLY A 235 -14.31 2.24 -23.61
C GLY A 235 -12.81 2.50 -23.45
N HIS A 236 -12.23 1.93 -22.38
CA HIS A 236 -10.82 2.14 -22.01
C HIS A 236 -9.82 1.70 -23.08
N HIS A 237 -10.13 0.66 -23.84
CA HIS A 237 -9.24 0.20 -24.93
C HIS A 237 -9.01 1.30 -25.98
N ARG A 238 -10.05 2.03 -26.36
CA ARG A 238 -9.94 3.16 -27.29
C ARG A 238 -9.23 4.36 -26.66
N GLY A 239 -9.41 4.57 -25.34
CA GLY A 239 -8.62 5.54 -24.60
C GLY A 239 -7.12 5.21 -24.64
N ASP A 240 -6.75 3.95 -24.48
CA ASP A 240 -5.36 3.49 -24.55
C ASP A 240 -4.75 3.71 -25.94
N GLU A 241 -5.53 3.50 -27.03
CA GLU A 241 -5.09 3.82 -28.37
C GLU A 241 -4.85 5.32 -28.57
N VAL A 242 -5.72 6.18 -28.03
CA VAL A 242 -5.52 7.65 -28.03
C VAL A 242 -4.24 8.05 -27.29
N LEU A 243 -4.00 7.48 -26.12
CA LEU A 243 -2.78 7.73 -25.33
C LEU A 243 -1.52 7.32 -26.10
N THR A 244 -1.54 6.15 -26.74
CA THR A 244 -0.41 5.64 -27.52
C THR A 244 -0.14 6.51 -28.76
N ALA A 245 -1.21 6.89 -29.47
CA ALA A 245 -1.11 7.75 -30.66
C ALA A 245 -0.58 9.14 -30.29
N LEU A 246 -1.09 9.73 -29.21
CA LEU A 246 -0.60 11.02 -28.71
C LEU A 246 0.87 10.94 -28.28
N ALA A 247 1.26 9.90 -27.56
CA ALA A 247 2.64 9.68 -27.16
C ALA A 247 3.61 9.67 -28.34
N ALA A 248 3.27 8.94 -29.39
CA ALA A 248 4.05 8.89 -30.64
C ALA A 248 4.13 10.27 -31.32
N LEU A 249 3.03 11.00 -31.35
CA LEU A 249 2.98 12.35 -31.90
C LEU A 249 3.88 13.32 -31.10
N LEU A 250 3.74 13.32 -29.77
CA LEU A 250 4.58 14.15 -28.91
C LEU A 250 6.06 13.86 -29.13
N GLN A 251 6.45 12.59 -29.14
CA GLN A 251 7.82 12.17 -29.33
C GLN A 251 8.38 12.58 -30.70
N SER A 252 7.58 12.54 -31.76
CA SER A 252 8.01 12.93 -33.13
C SER A 252 8.29 14.42 -33.28
N HIS A 253 7.77 15.26 -32.39
CA HIS A 253 7.98 16.72 -32.41
C HIS A 253 9.08 17.21 -31.48
N LEU A 254 9.72 16.29 -30.74
CA LEU A 254 10.80 16.58 -29.80
C LEU A 254 12.17 16.42 -30.46
N ALA A 255 13.13 17.26 -30.05
CA ALA A 255 14.51 17.11 -30.45
C ALA A 255 15.21 16.02 -29.61
N PRO A 256 16.37 15.49 -30.04
CA PRO A 256 17.06 14.39 -29.35
C PRO A 256 17.41 14.67 -27.87
N GLN A 257 17.60 15.92 -27.48
CA GLN A 257 17.89 16.33 -26.11
C GLN A 257 16.65 16.47 -25.23
N ASP A 258 15.47 16.64 -25.83
CA ASP A 258 14.19 16.75 -25.15
C ASP A 258 13.74 15.36 -24.62
N ALA A 259 12.67 15.33 -23.86
CA ALA A 259 12.03 14.07 -23.48
C ALA A 259 10.53 14.23 -23.32
N ALA A 260 9.80 13.17 -23.69
CA ALA A 260 8.41 12.98 -23.34
C ALA A 260 8.29 11.95 -22.22
N VAL A 261 7.41 12.23 -21.27
CA VAL A 261 7.18 11.44 -20.07
C VAL A 261 5.68 11.22 -19.93
N ARG A 262 5.25 10.02 -19.61
CA ARG A 262 3.88 9.81 -19.13
C ARG A 262 3.83 10.16 -17.65
N TRP A 263 3.19 11.29 -17.33
CA TRP A 263 3.19 11.85 -15.99
C TRP A 263 2.06 11.32 -15.10
N GLY A 264 0.91 11.04 -15.71
CA GLY A 264 -0.29 10.52 -15.06
C GLY A 264 -1.11 9.65 -16.00
N GLY A 265 -2.37 9.41 -15.68
CA GLY A 265 -3.28 8.62 -16.51
C GLY A 265 -3.42 9.17 -17.93
N GLU A 266 -3.77 10.46 -18.03
CA GLU A 266 -3.96 11.21 -19.27
C GLU A 266 -3.03 12.42 -19.39
N GLU A 267 -2.05 12.51 -18.47
CA GLU A 267 -1.12 13.62 -18.36
C GLU A 267 0.25 13.24 -18.91
N PHE A 268 0.88 14.16 -19.59
CA PHE A 268 2.23 14.05 -20.13
C PHE A 268 3.08 15.22 -19.62
N LEU A 269 4.39 14.97 -19.45
CA LEU A 269 5.36 16.00 -19.17
C LEU A 269 6.38 16.04 -20.32
N LEU A 270 6.54 17.21 -20.95
CA LEU A 270 7.61 17.43 -21.89
C LEU A 270 8.74 18.18 -21.17
N ILE A 271 9.95 17.68 -21.33
CA ILE A 271 11.19 18.28 -20.82
C ILE A 271 11.93 18.83 -22.03
N LEU A 272 11.98 20.14 -22.15
CA LEU A 272 12.65 20.82 -23.26
C LEU A 272 14.00 21.37 -22.78
N ALA A 273 15.10 20.87 -23.35
CA ALA A 273 16.45 21.19 -22.92
C ALA A 273 17.24 21.90 -24.03
N GLY A 274 18.12 22.83 -23.66
CA GLY A 274 19.01 23.52 -24.60
C GLY A 274 18.32 24.56 -25.49
N ARG A 275 17.07 24.93 -25.18
CA ARG A 275 16.30 25.93 -25.94
C ARG A 275 16.20 27.25 -25.20
N ASP A 276 16.21 28.36 -25.91
CA ASP A 276 15.84 29.61 -25.31
C ASP A 276 14.32 29.67 -25.03
N PRO A 277 13.85 30.63 -24.19
CA PRO A 277 12.44 30.73 -23.82
C PRO A 277 11.49 30.94 -25.00
N ALA A 278 11.90 31.63 -26.06
CA ALA A 278 11.05 31.87 -27.26
C ALA A 278 10.91 30.59 -28.07
N ASP A 279 12.01 29.86 -28.27
CA ASP A 279 12.04 28.57 -28.97
C ASP A 279 11.24 27.50 -28.22
N ALA A 280 11.36 27.44 -26.90
CA ALA A 280 10.55 26.52 -26.08
C ALA A 280 9.04 26.79 -26.25
N ARG A 281 8.62 28.05 -26.18
CA ARG A 281 7.22 28.46 -26.41
C ARG A 281 6.72 28.09 -27.82
N ALA A 282 7.55 28.37 -28.82
CA ALA A 282 7.22 28.07 -30.22
C ALA A 282 7.08 26.54 -30.45
N ALA A 283 7.97 25.75 -29.82
CA ALA A 283 7.93 24.28 -29.91
C ALA A 283 6.62 23.74 -29.31
N VAL A 284 6.23 24.18 -28.12
CA VAL A 284 5.00 23.71 -27.46
C VAL A 284 3.75 24.12 -28.24
N ARG A 285 3.70 25.33 -28.79
CA ARG A 285 2.58 25.75 -29.66
C ARG A 285 2.46 24.85 -30.89
N ARG A 286 3.56 24.57 -31.59
CA ARG A 286 3.55 23.63 -32.70
C ARG A 286 3.04 22.24 -32.31
N ILE A 287 3.39 21.76 -31.12
CA ILE A 287 2.91 20.47 -30.61
C ILE A 287 1.40 20.51 -30.36
N VAL A 288 0.86 21.55 -29.70
CA VAL A 288 -0.58 21.68 -29.47
C VAL A 288 -1.34 21.80 -30.78
N ASP A 289 -0.84 22.58 -31.74
CA ASP A 289 -1.43 22.71 -33.08
C ASP A 289 -1.40 21.37 -33.84
N ALA A 290 -0.28 20.63 -33.77
CA ALA A 290 -0.16 19.32 -34.37
C ALA A 290 -1.15 18.32 -33.77
N VAL A 291 -1.37 18.34 -32.44
CA VAL A 291 -2.39 17.49 -31.79
C VAL A 291 -3.78 17.85 -32.28
N ARG A 292 -4.11 19.12 -32.40
CA ARG A 292 -5.41 19.59 -32.90
C ARG A 292 -5.69 19.12 -34.32
N GLU A 293 -4.67 19.04 -35.15
CA GLU A 293 -4.76 18.60 -36.56
C GLU A 293 -4.65 17.07 -36.71
N TYR A 294 -4.12 16.38 -35.73
CA TYR A 294 -3.84 14.95 -35.80
C TYR A 294 -5.13 14.12 -35.88
N ARG A 295 -5.20 13.27 -36.91
CA ARG A 295 -6.32 12.37 -37.13
C ARG A 295 -5.82 10.94 -37.26
N VAL A 296 -6.29 10.09 -36.38
CA VAL A 296 -6.06 8.65 -36.45
C VAL A 296 -7.36 7.98 -36.88
N LEU A 297 -7.28 7.11 -37.89
CA LEU A 297 -8.45 6.40 -38.40
C LEU A 297 -9.13 5.60 -37.29
N GLY A 298 -10.42 5.87 -37.07
CA GLY A 298 -11.22 5.21 -36.04
C GLY A 298 -11.08 5.76 -34.63
N LEU A 299 -10.28 6.83 -34.41
CA LEU A 299 -10.21 7.54 -33.13
C LEU A 299 -10.90 8.91 -33.20
N PRO A 300 -11.49 9.39 -32.12
CA PRO A 300 -12.05 10.75 -32.08
C PRO A 300 -10.94 11.79 -32.13
N PRO A 301 -11.20 12.99 -32.68
CA PRO A 301 -10.30 14.12 -32.54
C PRO A 301 -10.21 14.53 -31.07
N VAL A 302 -9.00 14.77 -30.59
CA VAL A 302 -8.74 15.26 -29.24
C VAL A 302 -7.95 16.56 -29.31
N THR A 303 -8.07 17.37 -28.28
CA THR A 303 -7.21 18.53 -28.04
C THR A 303 -6.45 18.36 -26.75
N VAL A 304 -5.46 19.18 -26.55
CA VAL A 304 -4.67 19.19 -25.30
C VAL A 304 -4.55 20.60 -24.74
N SER A 305 -4.57 20.67 -23.43
CA SER A 305 -4.17 21.88 -22.69
C SER A 305 -2.74 21.70 -22.19
N ALA A 306 -1.95 22.77 -22.20
CA ALA A 306 -0.56 22.73 -21.76
C ALA A 306 -0.19 23.91 -20.89
N GLY A 307 0.61 23.66 -19.85
CA GLY A 307 1.23 24.68 -18.99
C GLY A 307 2.75 24.60 -19.11
N LEU A 308 3.37 25.68 -19.60
CA LEU A 308 4.81 25.78 -19.77
C LEU A 308 5.44 26.62 -18.66
N ALA A 309 6.44 26.08 -17.97
CA ALA A 309 7.27 26.78 -16.99
C ALA A 309 8.75 26.70 -17.37
N LEU A 310 9.47 27.80 -17.14
CA LEU A 310 10.91 27.90 -17.39
C LEU A 310 11.69 27.72 -16.10
N ALA A 311 12.83 27.03 -16.15
CA ALA A 311 13.69 26.88 -14.99
C ALA A 311 14.23 28.20 -14.45
N SER A 312 14.30 29.27 -15.30
CA SER A 312 14.68 30.61 -14.89
C SER A 312 13.67 31.33 -14.02
N GLU A 313 12.42 30.83 -13.93
CA GLU A 313 11.34 31.45 -13.15
C GLU A 313 11.28 30.92 -11.70
N VAL A 314 12.04 29.88 -11.37
CA VAL A 314 11.92 29.09 -10.13
C VAL A 314 13.30 28.70 -9.58
N ARG A 315 13.32 28.18 -8.34
CA ARG A 315 14.55 27.79 -7.66
C ARG A 315 14.73 26.28 -7.51
N SER A 316 13.70 25.50 -7.82
CA SER A 316 13.72 24.04 -7.62
C SER A 316 12.82 23.34 -8.63
N VAL A 317 13.06 22.03 -8.86
CA VAL A 317 12.21 21.18 -9.70
C VAL A 317 10.77 21.07 -9.15
N PRO A 318 10.54 20.97 -7.83
CA PRO A 318 9.18 21.04 -7.30
C PRO A 318 8.44 22.33 -7.68
N GLU A 319 9.10 23.49 -7.60
CA GLU A 319 8.51 24.77 -8.00
C GLU A 319 8.28 24.84 -9.51
N LEU A 320 9.19 24.28 -10.31
CA LEU A 320 9.05 24.22 -11.78
C LEU A 320 7.79 23.43 -12.18
N LEU A 321 7.58 22.28 -11.57
CA LEU A 321 6.41 21.46 -11.82
C LEU A 321 5.13 22.11 -11.30
N ALA A 322 5.16 22.73 -10.12
CA ALA A 322 4.01 23.44 -9.56
C ALA A 322 3.59 24.61 -10.45
N LEU A 323 4.55 25.37 -10.98
CA LEU A 323 4.27 26.48 -11.91
C LEU A 323 3.71 25.99 -13.24
N ALA A 324 4.20 24.86 -13.75
CA ALA A 324 3.64 24.24 -14.96
C ALA A 324 2.21 23.74 -14.73
N ASP A 325 1.90 23.17 -13.56
CA ASP A 325 0.57 22.73 -13.19
C ASP A 325 -0.42 23.89 -13.04
N GLU A 326 -0.01 24.97 -12.37
CA GLU A 326 -0.82 26.21 -12.27
C GLU A 326 -1.19 26.73 -13.67
N ARG A 327 -0.23 26.76 -14.59
CA ARG A 327 -0.45 27.21 -15.96
C ARG A 327 -1.30 26.25 -16.78
N LEU A 328 -1.17 24.94 -16.57
CA LEU A 328 -2.05 23.94 -17.17
C LEU A 328 -3.50 24.13 -16.70
N TYR A 329 -3.68 24.35 -15.40
CA TYR A 329 -5.00 24.66 -14.85
C TYR A 329 -5.59 25.93 -15.49
N ALA A 330 -4.79 26.99 -15.61
CA ALA A 330 -5.21 28.22 -16.27
C ALA A 330 -5.57 28.02 -17.76
N ALA A 331 -4.86 27.11 -18.47
CA ALA A 331 -5.20 26.75 -19.85
C ALA A 331 -6.57 26.06 -19.93
N LYS A 332 -6.84 25.12 -19.01
CA LYS A 332 -8.14 24.43 -18.91
C LYS A 332 -9.29 25.40 -18.60
N ASP A 333 -9.06 26.33 -17.65
CA ASP A 333 -10.05 27.34 -17.24
C ASP A 333 -10.33 28.37 -18.33
N ALA A 334 -9.32 28.72 -19.12
CA ALA A 334 -9.45 29.67 -20.23
C ALA A 334 -10.14 29.10 -21.48
N GLY A 335 -10.66 27.86 -21.43
CA GLY A 335 -11.42 27.23 -22.51
C GLY A 335 -10.67 26.12 -23.24
N ARG A 336 -9.58 25.58 -22.66
CA ARG A 336 -8.81 24.43 -23.18
C ARG A 336 -8.14 24.67 -24.53
N ASP A 337 -7.59 23.61 -25.15
CA ASP A 337 -6.98 23.60 -26.48
C ASP A 337 -5.95 24.73 -26.68
N ARG A 338 -5.02 24.86 -25.70
CA ARG A 338 -4.04 25.96 -25.68
C ARG A 338 -2.85 25.71 -24.79
N VAL A 339 -1.85 26.58 -24.97
CA VAL A 339 -0.68 26.69 -24.08
C VAL A 339 -0.81 27.95 -23.22
N MET A 340 -0.55 27.81 -21.91
CA MET A 340 -0.30 28.94 -21.01
C MET A 340 1.17 28.96 -20.59
N ASP A 341 1.82 30.12 -20.75
CA ASP A 341 3.24 30.36 -20.44
C ASP A 341 3.46 31.57 -19.54
N ARG A 342 2.38 32.24 -19.09
CA ARG A 342 2.39 33.38 -18.17
C ARG A 342 1.16 33.35 -17.28
N PRO A 343 1.21 33.94 -16.08
CA PRO A 343 0.01 34.15 -15.29
C PRO A 343 -0.98 34.99 -16.09
N ARG A 344 -2.28 34.68 -15.92
CA ARG A 344 -3.36 35.51 -16.48
C ARG A 344 -3.25 36.90 -15.85
N THR A 345 -2.87 37.91 -16.61
CA THR A 345 -3.08 39.29 -16.17
C THR A 345 -4.57 39.45 -15.99
N ALA A 346 -5.01 39.66 -14.75
CA ALA A 346 -6.38 40.04 -14.46
C ALA A 346 -6.66 41.36 -15.23
N SER A 347 -7.52 41.27 -16.24
CA SER A 347 -8.11 42.42 -16.91
C SER A 347 -9.37 42.83 -16.19
#